data_a3b7d821ce9364ddc28950a94d5167c5
#
_entry.id   a3b7d821ce9364ddc28950a94d5167c5
#
_cell.length_a   1.000
_cell.length_b   1.000
_cell.length_c   1.000
_cell.angle_alpha   90.00
_cell.angle_beta   90.00
_cell.angle_gamma   90.00
#
_symmetry.space_group_name_H-M   'P 1'
#
loop_
_entity.id
_entity.type
_entity.pdbx_description
1 polymer ?
#
loop_
_entity_poly.entity_id
_entity_poly.type
_entity_poly.pdbx_seq_one_letter_code
_entity_poly.pdbx_strand_id
1 'polypeptide(L)'
;MIENLIQNTTPSHSKSSDPFWEKSETALLQALMLYLLHEAPPEEQNFSMVMEMIAAADVHEDDDNYQSPLDILFERLEMREPDSIACKQYRIFKQAAGKTAKSILVSVGVRLAAFNLPSIAKLTMTDELHLQELGERMIALFCCIPDSDKSLNYLVGMIYTQLIQTLYRQADRIHKGRLPVPVHCLMDEYANISLPKDTFLSALATMRSRAIFCSIIVQNMAQLKAMYKDDWESLVGLCDEFLYLGGTEKETHKYVSELLGKETISTTSYNQSKGRSGSYSINHQQSGRDVP
;
A
#
# COMPACT_ATOMS: atom_id res chain seq x y z
N MET A 1 -3.73 10.71 -0.85
CA MET A 1 -4.63 9.95 -1.73
C MET A 1 -4.06 9.78 -3.14
N ILE A 2 -3.72 10.83 -3.88
CA ILE A 2 -3.24 10.75 -5.27
C ILE A 2 -1.94 9.97 -5.40
N GLU A 3 -0.93 10.21 -4.58
CA GLU A 3 0.31 9.42 -4.56
C GLU A 3 0.04 7.93 -4.35
N ASN A 4 -0.88 7.62 -3.46
CA ASN A 4 -1.36 6.27 -3.22
C ASN A 4 -2.01 5.64 -4.45
N LEU A 5 -2.90 6.37 -5.10
CA LEU A 5 -3.54 5.92 -6.32
C LEU A 5 -2.48 5.60 -7.39
N ILE A 6 -1.53 6.52 -7.61
CA ILE A 6 -0.46 6.35 -8.58
C ILE A 6 0.41 5.14 -8.24
N GLN A 7 0.88 5.03 -7.00
CA GLN A 7 1.73 3.92 -6.56
C GLN A 7 1.04 2.56 -6.68
N ASN A 8 -0.25 2.49 -6.32
CA ASN A 8 -1.03 1.25 -6.39
C ASN A 8 -1.47 0.86 -7.80
N THR A 9 -1.55 1.83 -8.73
CA THR A 9 -1.93 1.57 -10.12
C THR A 9 -0.72 1.49 -11.07
N THR A 10 0.49 1.68 -10.58
CA THR A 10 1.73 1.53 -11.37
C THR A 10 2.23 0.10 -11.27
N PRO A 11 2.38 -0.66 -12.38
CA PRO A 11 2.87 -2.03 -12.34
C PRO A 11 4.28 -2.12 -11.74
N SER A 12 4.49 -3.10 -10.87
CA SER A 12 5.77 -3.29 -10.14
C SER A 12 6.98 -3.51 -11.06
N HIS A 13 6.76 -3.88 -12.32
CA HIS A 13 7.79 -4.15 -13.31
C HIS A 13 8.07 -2.98 -14.26
N SER A 14 7.26 -1.94 -14.26
CA SER A 14 7.49 -0.73 -15.05
C SER A 14 8.49 0.21 -14.36
N LYS A 15 9.70 -0.30 -14.06
CA LYS A 15 10.82 0.59 -13.72
C LYS A 15 11.28 1.25 -15.00
N SER A 16 11.07 2.51 -15.08
CA SER A 16 11.61 3.56 -15.93
C SER A 16 10.56 4.29 -16.74
N SER A 17 9.52 4.75 -16.14
CA SER A 17 8.97 5.97 -16.67
C SER A 17 9.84 7.11 -16.15
N ASP A 18 10.22 8.01 -17.05
CA ASP A 18 10.77 9.29 -16.69
C ASP A 18 9.90 9.86 -15.54
N PRO A 19 10.47 10.31 -14.41
CA PRO A 19 9.72 10.92 -13.31
C PRO A 19 8.81 12.07 -13.75
N PHE A 20 9.04 12.60 -14.93
CA PHE A 20 8.20 13.61 -15.57
C PHE A 20 6.74 13.15 -15.73
N TRP A 21 6.52 11.93 -16.22
CA TRP A 21 5.15 11.43 -16.47
C TRP A 21 4.34 11.32 -15.17
N GLU A 22 4.90 10.67 -14.17
CA GLU A 22 4.26 10.50 -12.88
C GLU A 22 3.96 11.85 -12.19
N LYS A 23 4.90 12.80 -12.26
CA LYS A 23 4.70 14.14 -11.69
C LYS A 23 3.63 14.93 -12.45
N SER A 24 3.57 14.79 -13.76
CA SER A 24 2.59 15.47 -14.60
C SER A 24 1.19 14.91 -14.41
N GLU A 25 1.04 13.58 -14.31
CA GLU A 25 -0.21 12.93 -13.94
C GLU A 25 -0.66 13.37 -12.54
N THR A 26 0.27 13.41 -11.58
CA THR A 26 0.01 13.88 -10.21
C THR A 26 -0.51 15.32 -10.21
N ALA A 27 0.11 16.22 -10.95
CA ALA A 27 -0.31 17.61 -11.03
C ALA A 27 -1.72 17.75 -11.61
N LEU A 28 -2.03 17.04 -12.70
CA LEU A 28 -3.38 17.03 -13.28
C LEU A 28 -4.41 16.48 -12.30
N LEU A 29 -4.16 15.31 -11.70
CA LEU A 29 -5.08 14.72 -10.72
C LEU A 29 -5.28 15.63 -9.49
N GLN A 30 -4.23 16.29 -9.02
CA GLN A 30 -4.34 17.27 -7.94
C GLN A 30 -5.22 18.45 -8.33
N ALA A 31 -5.06 18.97 -9.53
CA ALA A 31 -5.89 20.06 -10.03
C ALA A 31 -7.37 19.67 -10.03
N LEU A 32 -7.70 18.54 -10.67
CA LEU A 32 -9.09 18.07 -10.81
C LEU A 32 -9.73 17.75 -9.45
N MET A 33 -9.05 17.00 -8.60
CA MET A 33 -9.60 16.60 -7.30
C MET A 33 -9.74 17.79 -6.35
N LEU A 34 -8.79 18.72 -6.33
CA LEU A 34 -8.92 19.93 -5.52
C LEU A 34 -10.02 20.85 -6.04
N TYR A 35 -10.19 20.94 -7.37
CA TYR A 35 -11.32 21.66 -7.94
C TYR A 35 -12.65 21.10 -7.44
N LEU A 36 -12.86 19.78 -7.55
CA LEU A 36 -14.08 19.14 -7.07
C LEU A 36 -14.31 19.31 -5.57
N LEU A 37 -13.26 19.19 -4.76
CA LEU A 37 -13.37 19.33 -3.30
C LEU A 37 -13.76 20.74 -2.85
N HIS A 38 -13.40 21.77 -3.61
CA HIS A 38 -13.66 23.17 -3.23
C HIS A 38 -14.86 23.79 -3.93
N GLU A 39 -15.15 23.35 -5.16
CA GLU A 39 -16.12 23.99 -6.03
C GLU A 39 -17.40 23.15 -6.25
N ALA A 40 -17.27 21.82 -6.21
CA ALA A 40 -18.38 20.93 -6.52
C ALA A 40 -19.19 20.57 -5.26
N PRO A 41 -20.50 20.33 -5.41
CA PRO A 41 -21.31 19.79 -4.33
C PRO A 41 -20.85 18.38 -3.95
N PRO A 42 -21.13 17.90 -2.72
CA PRO A 42 -20.62 16.61 -2.22
C PRO A 42 -20.92 15.41 -3.14
N GLU A 43 -22.06 15.45 -3.83
CA GLU A 43 -22.50 14.38 -4.74
C GLU A 43 -21.60 14.25 -5.98
N GLU A 44 -20.88 15.31 -6.34
CA GLU A 44 -19.96 15.34 -7.48
C GLU A 44 -18.49 15.13 -7.05
N GLN A 45 -18.20 15.04 -5.75
CA GLN A 45 -16.85 14.83 -5.24
C GLN A 45 -16.44 13.36 -5.30
N ASN A 46 -16.42 12.78 -6.50
CA ASN A 46 -16.14 11.36 -6.74
C ASN A 46 -15.29 11.14 -7.99
N PHE A 47 -14.81 9.90 -8.18
CA PHE A 47 -13.94 9.55 -9.31
C PHE A 47 -14.67 9.59 -10.66
N SER A 48 -15.98 9.35 -10.70
CA SER A 48 -16.75 9.46 -11.94
C SER A 48 -16.71 10.89 -12.47
N MET A 49 -16.84 11.88 -11.59
CA MET A 49 -16.73 13.29 -11.99
C MET A 49 -15.30 13.66 -12.43
N VAL A 50 -14.26 13.08 -11.79
CA VAL A 50 -12.88 13.25 -12.26
C VAL A 50 -12.74 12.74 -13.70
N MET A 51 -13.34 11.58 -14.03
CA MET A 51 -13.33 11.04 -15.40
C MET A 51 -14.08 11.92 -16.40
N GLU A 52 -15.22 12.49 -16.02
CA GLU A 52 -15.96 13.48 -16.80
C GLU A 52 -15.11 14.73 -17.11
N MET A 53 -14.39 15.24 -16.09
CA MET A 53 -13.48 16.37 -16.26
C MET A 53 -12.33 16.04 -17.22
N ILE A 54 -11.76 14.82 -17.12
CA ILE A 54 -10.71 14.36 -18.05
C ILE A 54 -11.28 14.28 -19.49
N ALA A 55 -12.46 13.76 -19.66
CA ALA A 55 -13.12 13.71 -20.97
C ALA A 55 -13.43 15.12 -21.55
N ALA A 56 -13.68 16.09 -20.68
CA ALA A 56 -13.89 17.49 -21.05
C ALA A 56 -12.58 18.25 -21.35
N ALA A 57 -11.43 17.65 -21.03
CA ALA A 57 -10.09 18.21 -21.25
C ALA A 57 -9.61 17.90 -22.68
N ASP A 58 -10.29 18.41 -23.67
CA ASP A 58 -9.87 18.22 -25.07
C ASP A 58 -8.66 19.12 -25.40
N VAL A 59 -7.71 18.58 -26.18
CA VAL A 59 -6.49 19.29 -26.60
C VAL A 59 -6.39 19.22 -28.11
N HIS A 60 -6.50 20.38 -28.76
CA HIS A 60 -6.28 20.53 -30.19
C HIS A 60 -4.81 20.86 -30.48
N GLU A 61 -4.11 19.96 -31.20
CA GLU A 61 -2.69 20.10 -31.49
C GLU A 61 -2.38 21.24 -32.48
N ASP A 62 -3.36 21.59 -33.31
CA ASP A 62 -3.23 22.56 -34.41
C ASP A 62 -3.76 23.95 -34.05
N ASP A 63 -4.31 24.16 -32.85
CA ASP A 63 -4.87 25.45 -32.43
C ASP A 63 -4.43 25.80 -31.00
N ASP A 64 -3.41 26.59 -30.87
CA ASP A 64 -2.86 27.05 -29.59
C ASP A 64 -3.83 27.97 -28.81
N ASN A 65 -4.89 28.49 -29.45
CA ASN A 65 -5.91 29.32 -28.81
C ASN A 65 -7.17 28.55 -28.41
N TYR A 66 -7.21 27.25 -28.68
CA TYR A 66 -8.36 26.44 -28.31
C TYR A 66 -8.49 26.33 -26.78
N GLN A 67 -9.67 26.63 -26.30
CA GLN A 67 -10.04 26.48 -24.89
C GLN A 67 -11.03 25.33 -24.73
N SER A 68 -10.64 24.31 -24.02
CA SER A 68 -11.53 23.22 -23.64
C SER A 68 -12.54 23.66 -22.57
N PRO A 69 -13.66 22.96 -22.39
CA PRO A 69 -14.56 23.22 -21.28
C PRO A 69 -13.87 23.22 -19.92
N LEU A 70 -12.84 22.37 -19.76
CA LEU A 70 -12.04 22.31 -18.53
C LEU A 70 -11.22 23.60 -18.34
N ASP A 71 -10.62 24.15 -19.40
CA ASP A 71 -9.89 25.42 -19.35
C ASP A 71 -10.80 26.54 -18.84
N ILE A 72 -12.01 26.62 -19.35
CA ILE A 72 -13.00 27.65 -18.95
C ILE A 72 -13.35 27.53 -17.46
N LEU A 73 -13.46 26.30 -16.92
CA LEU A 73 -13.73 26.09 -15.49
C LEU A 73 -12.57 26.63 -14.63
N PHE A 74 -11.33 26.31 -15.00
CA PHE A 74 -10.16 26.77 -14.25
C PHE A 74 -9.91 28.28 -14.40
N GLU A 75 -10.17 28.87 -15.55
CA GLU A 75 -10.13 30.34 -15.73
C GLU A 75 -11.13 31.06 -14.82
N ARG A 76 -12.36 30.57 -14.72
CA ARG A 76 -13.37 31.13 -13.82
C ARG A 76 -12.95 31.05 -12.36
N LEU A 77 -12.34 29.91 -11.96
CA LEU A 77 -11.81 29.77 -10.61
C LEU A 77 -10.65 30.73 -10.38
N GLU A 78 -9.73 30.85 -11.32
CA GLU A 78 -8.56 31.74 -11.23
C GLU A 78 -8.94 33.21 -11.13
N MET A 79 -9.98 33.63 -11.85
CA MET A 79 -10.52 35.02 -11.75
C MET A 79 -11.05 35.31 -10.33
N ARG A 80 -11.63 34.31 -9.65
CA ARG A 80 -12.20 34.45 -8.32
C ARG A 80 -11.16 34.23 -7.23
N GLU A 81 -10.31 33.23 -7.39
CA GLU A 81 -9.29 32.79 -6.45
C GLU A 81 -7.92 32.60 -7.13
N PRO A 82 -7.17 33.68 -7.41
CA PRO A 82 -5.88 33.61 -8.12
C PRO A 82 -4.83 32.72 -7.45
N ASP A 83 -4.93 32.57 -6.14
CA ASP A 83 -4.00 31.77 -5.31
C ASP A 83 -4.44 30.31 -5.12
N SER A 84 -5.54 29.89 -5.72
CA SER A 84 -6.01 28.51 -5.63
C SER A 84 -4.94 27.51 -6.01
N ILE A 85 -4.73 26.50 -5.14
CA ILE A 85 -3.78 25.41 -5.40
C ILE A 85 -4.22 24.60 -6.61
N ALA A 86 -5.51 24.42 -6.82
CA ALA A 86 -6.06 23.73 -8.00
C ALA A 86 -5.63 24.42 -9.29
N CYS A 87 -5.74 25.75 -9.38
CA CYS A 87 -5.28 26.55 -10.53
C CYS A 87 -3.77 26.46 -10.72
N LYS A 88 -2.98 26.50 -9.63
CA LYS A 88 -1.52 26.37 -9.71
C LYS A 88 -1.11 25.02 -10.28
N GLN A 89 -1.76 23.93 -9.88
CA GLN A 89 -1.50 22.59 -10.42
C GLN A 89 -1.98 22.45 -11.86
N TYR A 90 -3.11 23.03 -12.21
CA TYR A 90 -3.60 23.03 -13.59
C TYR A 90 -2.66 23.77 -14.54
N ARG A 91 -2.11 24.91 -14.12
CA ARG A 91 -1.10 25.64 -14.89
C ARG A 91 0.16 24.81 -15.16
N ILE A 92 0.60 23.97 -14.21
CA ILE A 92 1.74 23.07 -14.42
C ILE A 92 1.42 22.08 -15.55
N PHE A 93 0.22 21.49 -15.55
CA PHE A 93 -0.22 20.61 -16.63
C PHE A 93 -0.27 21.35 -17.98
N LYS A 94 -0.80 22.57 -18.04
CA LYS A 94 -0.92 23.38 -19.26
C LYS A 94 0.43 23.85 -19.82
N GLN A 95 1.52 23.80 -19.06
CA GLN A 95 2.87 24.07 -19.58
C GLN A 95 3.37 22.96 -20.51
N ALA A 96 2.75 21.79 -20.51
CA ALA A 96 3.08 20.73 -21.44
C ALA A 96 2.61 21.10 -22.85
N ALA A 97 3.46 20.89 -23.85
CA ALA A 97 3.08 21.08 -25.25
C ALA A 97 1.91 20.16 -25.65
N GLY A 98 1.11 20.55 -26.65
CA GLY A 98 -0.14 19.90 -27.02
C GLY A 98 -0.09 18.36 -27.08
N LYS A 99 0.90 17.77 -27.76
CA LYS A 99 1.10 16.32 -27.83
C LYS A 99 1.40 15.70 -26.46
N THR A 100 2.20 16.37 -25.65
CA THR A 100 2.56 15.92 -24.30
C THR A 100 1.33 16.00 -23.37
N ALA A 101 0.58 17.10 -23.43
CA ALA A 101 -0.64 17.26 -22.65
C ALA A 101 -1.67 16.17 -22.98
N LYS A 102 -1.87 15.87 -24.26
CA LYS A 102 -2.73 14.78 -24.74
C LYS A 102 -2.26 13.41 -24.22
N SER A 103 -0.96 13.14 -24.22
CA SER A 103 -0.39 11.91 -23.70
C SER A 103 -0.62 11.76 -22.19
N ILE A 104 -0.50 12.86 -21.42
CA ILE A 104 -0.79 12.88 -19.98
C ILE A 104 -2.28 12.58 -19.74
N LEU A 105 -3.20 13.20 -20.48
CA LEU A 105 -4.64 12.94 -20.39
C LEU A 105 -4.97 11.47 -20.65
N VAL A 106 -4.41 10.90 -21.72
CA VAL A 106 -4.59 9.47 -22.05
C VAL A 106 -4.04 8.58 -20.92
N SER A 107 -2.87 8.89 -20.40
CA SER A 107 -2.24 8.11 -19.31
C SER A 107 -3.09 8.12 -18.05
N VAL A 108 -3.59 9.29 -17.63
CA VAL A 108 -4.49 9.42 -16.47
C VAL A 108 -5.82 8.70 -16.74
N GLY A 109 -6.39 8.83 -17.94
CA GLY A 109 -7.62 8.14 -18.33
C GLY A 109 -7.48 6.61 -18.27
N VAL A 110 -6.37 6.06 -18.75
CA VAL A 110 -6.07 4.61 -18.65
C VAL A 110 -5.89 4.18 -17.19
N ARG A 111 -5.20 4.97 -16.38
CA ARG A 111 -5.01 4.70 -14.95
C ARG A 111 -6.32 4.63 -14.18
N LEU A 112 -7.27 5.51 -14.50
CA LEU A 112 -8.57 5.59 -13.86
C LEU A 112 -9.66 4.77 -14.56
N ALA A 113 -9.33 4.02 -15.62
CA ALA A 113 -10.32 3.31 -16.44
C ALA A 113 -11.23 2.37 -15.63
N ALA A 114 -10.73 1.79 -14.53
CA ALA A 114 -11.53 0.94 -13.65
C ALA A 114 -12.72 1.68 -13.02
N PHE A 115 -12.62 2.99 -12.79
CA PHE A 115 -13.72 3.80 -12.25
C PHE A 115 -14.86 4.06 -13.26
N ASN A 116 -14.68 3.71 -14.53
CA ASN A 116 -15.75 3.69 -15.53
C ASN A 116 -16.63 2.43 -15.45
N LEU A 117 -16.20 1.40 -14.70
CA LEU A 117 -17.03 0.22 -14.47
C LEU A 117 -18.20 0.60 -13.54
N PRO A 118 -19.47 0.31 -13.93
CA PRO A 118 -20.63 0.75 -13.16
C PRO A 118 -20.62 0.30 -11.70
N SER A 119 -20.08 -0.90 -11.42
CA SER A 119 -19.94 -1.43 -10.06
C SER A 119 -18.93 -0.62 -9.22
N ILE A 120 -17.79 -0.24 -9.81
CA ILE A 120 -16.75 0.53 -9.13
C ILE A 120 -17.18 2.00 -8.98
N ALA A 121 -17.77 2.57 -10.03
CA ALA A 121 -18.33 3.92 -9.97
C ALA A 121 -19.34 4.05 -8.82
N LYS A 122 -20.28 3.09 -8.72
CA LYS A 122 -21.26 3.05 -7.63
C LYS A 122 -20.59 2.88 -6.25
N LEU A 123 -19.61 2.01 -6.13
CA LEU A 123 -18.88 1.74 -4.87
C LEU A 123 -18.13 2.97 -4.36
N THR A 124 -17.65 3.83 -5.28
CA THR A 124 -16.81 5.00 -4.95
C THR A 124 -17.54 6.33 -5.06
N MET A 125 -18.86 6.31 -5.24
CA MET A 125 -19.69 7.51 -5.42
C MET A 125 -19.87 8.28 -4.11
N THR A 126 -19.99 7.56 -2.99
CA THR A 126 -20.28 8.14 -1.67
C THR A 126 -19.34 7.55 -0.62
N ASP A 127 -19.10 8.29 0.47
CA ASP A 127 -18.36 7.77 1.63
C ASP A 127 -19.31 6.99 2.56
N GLU A 128 -19.30 5.66 2.40
CA GLU A 128 -20.04 4.74 3.28
C GLU A 128 -19.15 4.12 4.36
N LEU A 129 -17.83 4.30 4.28
CA LEU A 129 -16.88 3.66 5.19
C LEU A 129 -16.74 4.40 6.52
N HIS A 130 -16.93 5.71 6.50
CA HIS A 130 -16.80 6.55 7.71
C HIS A 130 -15.53 6.23 8.52
N LEU A 131 -14.37 6.15 7.83
CA LEU A 131 -13.10 5.72 8.42
C LEU A 131 -12.70 6.54 9.65
N GLN A 132 -13.20 7.77 9.77
CA GLN A 132 -13.00 8.63 10.93
C GLN A 132 -13.69 8.14 12.21
N GLU A 133 -14.65 7.21 12.11
CA GLU A 133 -15.30 6.64 13.29
C GLU A 133 -14.52 5.49 13.92
N LEU A 134 -13.61 4.86 13.13
CA LEU A 134 -12.70 3.86 13.69
C LEU A 134 -11.71 4.57 14.62
N GLY A 135 -11.52 4.00 15.80
CA GLY A 135 -10.71 4.63 16.84
C GLY A 135 -11.50 5.54 17.81
N GLU A 136 -12.72 5.96 17.45
CA GLU A 136 -13.65 6.70 18.31
C GLU A 136 -14.65 5.77 19.03
N ARG A 137 -15.12 4.75 18.33
CA ARG A 137 -16.07 3.74 18.86
C ARG A 137 -15.70 2.34 18.38
N MET A 138 -16.24 1.31 19.01
CA MET A 138 -16.04 -0.08 18.59
C MET A 138 -16.78 -0.37 17.29
N ILE A 139 -16.03 -0.54 16.21
CA ILE A 139 -16.51 -0.87 14.87
C ILE A 139 -15.66 -2.01 14.32
N ALA A 140 -16.27 -2.91 13.55
CA ALA A 140 -15.58 -3.90 12.74
C ALA A 140 -15.84 -3.62 11.26
N LEU A 141 -14.78 -3.35 10.50
CA LEU A 141 -14.81 -3.18 9.05
C LEU A 141 -14.25 -4.44 8.39
N PHE A 142 -15.04 -5.07 7.53
CA PHE A 142 -14.64 -6.26 6.78
C PHE A 142 -14.41 -5.91 5.31
N CYS A 143 -13.17 -6.09 4.83
CA CYS A 143 -12.79 -5.91 3.43
C CYS A 143 -12.66 -7.28 2.77
N CYS A 144 -13.70 -7.71 2.03
CA CYS A 144 -13.67 -8.98 1.30
C CYS A 144 -13.03 -8.77 -0.07
N ILE A 145 -11.93 -9.47 -0.32
CA ILE A 145 -11.16 -9.40 -1.57
C ILE A 145 -11.33 -10.72 -2.32
N PRO A 146 -11.69 -10.73 -3.62
CA PRO A 146 -11.75 -11.96 -4.38
C PRO A 146 -10.34 -12.51 -4.65
N ASP A 147 -10.13 -13.80 -4.41
CA ASP A 147 -8.83 -14.47 -4.65
C ASP A 147 -8.52 -14.63 -6.14
N SER A 148 -9.57 -14.73 -6.96
CA SER A 148 -9.48 -15.02 -8.38
C SER A 148 -9.11 -13.82 -9.25
N ASP A 149 -9.33 -12.60 -8.77
CA ASP A 149 -9.10 -11.36 -9.52
C ASP A 149 -8.38 -10.31 -8.68
N LYS A 150 -7.14 -10.03 -9.05
CA LYS A 150 -6.28 -9.05 -8.37
C LYS A 150 -6.37 -7.63 -8.95
N SER A 151 -7.16 -7.42 -9.99
CA SER A 151 -7.23 -6.14 -10.71
C SER A 151 -7.67 -4.97 -9.83
N LEU A 152 -8.46 -5.24 -8.78
CA LEU A 152 -9.01 -4.25 -7.87
C LEU A 152 -8.35 -4.24 -6.48
N ASN A 153 -7.30 -5.02 -6.26
CA ASN A 153 -6.61 -5.08 -4.96
C ASN A 153 -6.02 -3.73 -4.53
N TYR A 154 -5.72 -2.86 -5.49
CA TYR A 154 -5.27 -1.50 -5.20
C TYR A 154 -6.30 -0.66 -4.42
N LEU A 155 -7.61 -0.92 -4.61
CA LEU A 155 -8.66 -0.22 -3.85
C LEU A 155 -8.55 -0.52 -2.36
N VAL A 156 -8.28 -1.77 -2.01
CA VAL A 156 -8.07 -2.17 -0.60
C VAL A 156 -6.81 -1.53 -0.04
N GLY A 157 -5.73 -1.50 -0.82
CA GLY A 157 -4.51 -0.76 -0.46
C GLY A 157 -4.79 0.73 -0.19
N MET A 158 -5.64 1.35 -1.00
CA MET A 158 -6.09 2.73 -0.79
C MET A 158 -6.89 2.89 0.50
N ILE A 159 -7.82 1.96 0.80
CA ILE A 159 -8.60 1.97 2.05
C ILE A 159 -7.67 1.90 3.26
N TYR A 160 -6.75 0.93 3.30
CA TYR A 160 -5.80 0.81 4.42
C TYR A 160 -4.92 2.06 4.58
N THR A 161 -4.46 2.63 3.48
CA THR A 161 -3.62 3.83 3.56
C THR A 161 -4.42 5.04 4.06
N GLN A 162 -5.65 5.23 3.56
CA GLN A 162 -6.53 6.30 4.05
C GLN A 162 -6.90 6.09 5.52
N LEU A 163 -7.20 4.84 5.91
CA LEU A 163 -7.47 4.48 7.29
C LEU A 163 -6.30 4.89 8.20
N ILE A 164 -5.09 4.39 7.91
CA ILE A 164 -3.90 4.70 8.70
C ILE A 164 -3.69 6.22 8.80
N GLN A 165 -3.75 6.95 7.67
CA GLN A 165 -3.59 8.41 7.67
C GLN A 165 -4.67 9.13 8.48
N THR A 166 -5.91 8.65 8.43
CA THR A 166 -7.03 9.21 9.19
C THR A 166 -6.84 8.97 10.68
N LEU A 167 -6.51 7.75 11.08
CA LEU A 167 -6.25 7.39 12.48
C LEU A 167 -5.06 8.15 13.06
N TYR A 168 -3.98 8.34 12.30
CA TYR A 168 -2.84 9.17 12.71
C TYR A 168 -3.25 10.62 12.96
N ARG A 169 -4.03 11.20 12.04
CA ARG A 169 -4.53 12.57 12.18
C ARG A 169 -5.42 12.72 13.42
N GLN A 170 -6.29 11.76 13.68
CA GLN A 170 -7.14 11.75 14.87
C GLN A 170 -6.30 11.61 16.15
N ALA A 171 -5.40 10.63 16.21
CA ALA A 171 -4.53 10.44 17.35
C ALA A 171 -3.72 11.72 17.66
N ASP A 172 -3.03 12.26 16.64
CA ASP A 172 -2.08 13.34 16.86
C ASP A 172 -2.77 14.70 17.08
N ARG A 173 -3.86 14.99 16.35
CA ARG A 173 -4.49 16.33 16.38
C ARG A 173 -5.67 16.43 17.35
N ILE A 174 -6.39 15.34 17.58
CA ILE A 174 -7.62 15.34 18.40
C ILE A 174 -7.35 14.72 19.76
N HIS A 175 -6.64 13.57 19.81
CA HIS A 175 -6.51 12.75 21.02
C HIS A 175 -5.13 12.80 21.68
N LYS A 176 -4.34 13.85 21.46
CA LYS A 176 -3.04 14.07 22.14
C LYS A 176 -2.04 12.91 21.97
N GLY A 177 -2.06 12.26 20.83
CA GLY A 177 -1.11 11.24 20.41
C GLY A 177 -1.60 9.79 20.56
N ARG A 178 -2.83 9.52 21.05
CA ARG A 178 -3.33 8.17 21.24
C ARG A 178 -4.84 8.09 21.04
N LEU A 179 -5.29 7.12 20.24
CA LEU A 179 -6.72 6.87 20.01
C LEU A 179 -7.44 6.41 21.30
N PRO A 180 -8.69 6.83 21.53
CA PRO A 180 -9.49 6.39 22.67
C PRO A 180 -9.87 4.91 22.56
N VAL A 181 -10.13 4.39 21.36
CA VAL A 181 -10.41 2.97 21.09
C VAL A 181 -9.25 2.43 20.25
N PRO A 182 -8.54 1.38 20.71
CA PRO A 182 -7.50 0.74 19.91
C PRO A 182 -8.04 0.18 18.60
N VAL A 183 -7.29 0.36 17.52
CA VAL A 183 -7.64 -0.17 16.19
C VAL A 183 -6.67 -1.27 15.83
N HIS A 184 -7.18 -2.43 15.46
CA HIS A 184 -6.39 -3.57 15.02
C HIS A 184 -6.69 -3.90 13.56
N CYS A 185 -5.69 -3.78 12.71
CA CYS A 185 -5.74 -4.16 11.30
C CYS A 185 -5.30 -5.63 11.16
N LEU A 186 -6.25 -6.53 10.94
CA LEU A 186 -5.96 -7.92 10.62
C LEU A 186 -5.85 -8.06 9.10
N MET A 187 -4.64 -8.27 8.59
CA MET A 187 -4.33 -8.35 7.17
C MET A 187 -4.09 -9.81 6.78
N ASP A 188 -5.20 -10.53 6.55
CA ASP A 188 -5.13 -11.89 6.02
C ASP A 188 -4.76 -11.85 4.53
N GLU A 189 -4.01 -12.87 4.08
CA GLU A 189 -3.44 -12.92 2.71
C GLU A 189 -2.74 -11.61 2.31
N TYR A 190 -1.90 -11.09 3.22
CA TYR A 190 -1.22 -9.80 3.07
C TYR A 190 -0.55 -9.61 1.70
N ALA A 191 -0.04 -10.69 1.10
CA ALA A 191 0.57 -10.65 -0.23
C ALA A 191 -0.40 -10.21 -1.35
N ASN A 192 -1.71 -10.24 -1.10
CA ASN A 192 -2.73 -9.78 -2.03
C ASN A 192 -3.13 -8.31 -1.80
N ILE A 193 -2.66 -7.68 -0.72
CA ILE A 193 -2.97 -6.28 -0.41
C ILE A 193 -1.89 -5.38 -1.02
N SER A 194 -2.29 -4.51 -1.94
CA SER A 194 -1.37 -3.56 -2.58
C SER A 194 -1.16 -2.33 -1.70
N LEU A 195 -0.20 -2.39 -0.77
CA LEU A 195 0.19 -1.25 0.06
C LEU A 195 1.49 -0.62 -0.44
N PRO A 196 1.61 0.72 -0.42
CA PRO A 196 2.88 1.40 -0.67
C PRO A 196 3.90 1.03 0.42
N LYS A 197 4.97 0.34 0.02
CA LYS A 197 5.93 -0.30 0.94
C LYS A 197 6.54 0.67 1.94
N ASP A 198 7.15 1.75 1.45
CA ASP A 198 7.85 2.72 2.29
C ASP A 198 6.90 3.40 3.29
N THR A 199 5.70 3.76 2.80
CA THR A 199 4.66 4.37 3.64
C THR A 199 4.19 3.40 4.72
N PHE A 200 3.99 2.12 4.37
CA PHE A 200 3.53 1.12 5.32
C PHE A 200 4.60 0.77 6.37
N LEU A 201 5.88 0.59 5.97
CA LEU A 201 6.98 0.35 6.91
C LEU A 201 7.13 1.51 7.89
N SER A 202 7.08 2.76 7.41
CA SER A 202 7.12 3.95 8.28
C SER A 202 5.94 4.00 9.25
N ALA A 203 4.74 3.63 8.79
CA ALA A 203 3.57 3.54 9.64
C ALA A 203 3.72 2.43 10.69
N LEU A 204 4.12 1.23 10.29
CA LEU A 204 4.30 0.09 11.19
C LEU A 204 5.24 0.40 12.35
N ALA A 205 6.32 1.13 12.08
CA ALA A 205 7.30 1.54 13.09
C ALA A 205 6.71 2.47 14.18
N THR A 206 5.63 3.20 13.90
CA THR A 206 5.14 4.28 14.78
C THR A 206 3.69 4.12 15.22
N MET A 207 2.92 3.19 14.63
CA MET A 207 1.48 3.05 14.87
C MET A 207 1.13 2.62 16.29
N ARG A 208 1.99 1.81 16.94
CA ARG A 208 1.76 1.28 18.29
C ARG A 208 1.55 2.39 19.34
N SER A 209 2.32 3.46 19.28
CA SER A 209 2.19 4.60 20.21
C SER A 209 0.79 5.23 20.15
N ARG A 210 0.14 5.18 18.98
CA ARG A 210 -1.18 5.72 18.70
C ARG A 210 -2.34 4.77 18.99
N ALA A 211 -2.05 3.59 19.59
CA ALA A 211 -2.99 2.49 19.79
C ALA A 211 -3.54 1.91 18.47
N ILE A 212 -2.70 1.86 17.45
CA ILE A 212 -2.97 1.17 16.18
C ILE A 212 -2.07 -0.04 16.14
N PHE A 213 -2.64 -1.21 15.83
CA PHE A 213 -1.96 -2.49 15.78
C PHE A 213 -2.20 -3.17 14.43
N CYS A 214 -1.27 -4.02 14.03
CA CYS A 214 -1.37 -4.74 12.77
C CYS A 214 -0.96 -6.21 12.97
N SER A 215 -1.77 -7.14 12.46
CA SER A 215 -1.40 -8.54 12.27
C SER A 215 -1.28 -8.81 10.79
N ILE A 216 -0.08 -9.20 10.36
CA ILE A 216 0.26 -9.49 8.97
C ILE A 216 0.32 -11.00 8.81
N ILE A 217 -0.57 -11.58 7.99
CA ILE A 217 -0.63 -13.02 7.76
C ILE A 217 -0.15 -13.30 6.34
N VAL A 218 0.85 -14.17 6.23
CA VAL A 218 1.42 -14.62 4.95
C VAL A 218 1.54 -16.13 4.94
N GLN A 219 1.54 -16.73 3.77
CA GLN A 219 1.68 -18.19 3.64
C GLN A 219 3.12 -18.67 3.84
N ASN A 220 4.11 -17.86 3.48
CA ASN A 220 5.52 -18.18 3.60
C ASN A 220 6.41 -16.93 3.49
N MET A 221 7.68 -17.08 3.87
CA MET A 221 8.66 -15.99 3.81
C MET A 221 9.02 -15.57 2.37
N ALA A 222 8.88 -16.46 1.40
CA ALA A 222 9.15 -16.12 0.00
C ALA A 222 8.20 -15.03 -0.52
N GLN A 223 6.95 -14.98 -0.04
CA GLN A 223 6.03 -13.90 -0.36
C GLN A 223 6.54 -12.54 0.13
N LEU A 224 7.00 -12.45 1.39
CA LEU A 224 7.56 -11.20 1.93
C LEU A 224 8.83 -10.77 1.19
N LYS A 225 9.73 -11.72 0.90
CA LYS A 225 10.96 -11.46 0.13
C LYS A 225 10.63 -10.96 -1.28
N ALA A 226 9.64 -11.53 -1.95
CA ALA A 226 9.20 -11.07 -3.27
C ALA A 226 8.62 -9.65 -3.23
N MET A 227 7.84 -9.32 -2.19
CA MET A 227 7.21 -8.01 -2.01
C MET A 227 8.22 -6.93 -1.60
N TYR A 228 9.03 -7.18 -0.59
CA TYR A 228 9.88 -6.18 0.05
C TYR A 228 11.35 -6.23 -0.38
N LYS A 229 11.77 -7.27 -1.12
CA LYS A 229 13.17 -7.47 -1.55
C LYS A 229 14.12 -7.38 -0.35
N ASP A 230 14.99 -6.37 -0.32
CA ASP A 230 15.99 -6.19 0.73
C ASP A 230 15.37 -5.70 2.07
N ASP A 231 14.16 -5.14 2.05
CA ASP A 231 13.48 -4.56 3.23
C ASP A 231 12.60 -5.55 4.00
N TRP A 232 12.51 -6.82 3.57
CA TRP A 232 11.63 -7.80 4.23
C TRP A 232 12.01 -8.08 5.69
N GLU A 233 13.30 -8.05 6.02
CA GLU A 233 13.80 -8.21 7.39
C GLU A 233 13.36 -7.03 8.26
N SER A 234 13.35 -5.83 7.71
CA SER A 234 12.84 -4.64 8.40
C SER A 234 11.36 -4.79 8.77
N LEU A 235 10.54 -5.33 7.86
CA LEU A 235 9.13 -5.58 8.15
C LEU A 235 8.97 -6.55 9.32
N VAL A 236 9.67 -7.68 9.29
CA VAL A 236 9.61 -8.69 10.36
C VAL A 236 10.16 -8.12 11.68
N GLY A 237 11.26 -7.36 11.62
CA GLY A 237 11.85 -6.73 12.79
C GLY A 237 11.01 -5.65 13.46
N LEU A 238 10.02 -5.09 12.75
CA LEU A 238 9.05 -4.15 13.30
C LEU A 238 7.85 -4.83 13.98
N CYS A 239 7.72 -6.16 13.83
CA CYS A 239 6.69 -6.94 14.51
C CYS A 239 7.21 -7.40 15.88
N ASP A 240 6.43 -7.17 16.94
CA ASP A 240 6.78 -7.60 18.31
C ASP A 240 6.70 -9.13 18.47
N GLU A 241 5.88 -9.79 17.66
CA GLU A 241 5.61 -11.23 17.74
C GLU A 241 5.75 -11.89 16.35
N PHE A 242 6.30 -13.09 16.33
CA PHE A 242 6.38 -13.94 15.14
C PHE A 242 5.75 -15.30 15.46
N LEU A 243 4.58 -15.57 14.85
CA LEU A 243 3.88 -16.83 15.03
C LEU A 243 4.07 -17.71 13.79
N TYR A 244 4.66 -18.88 13.97
CA TYR A 244 4.81 -19.89 12.92
C TYR A 244 3.92 -21.10 13.19
N LEU A 245 2.98 -21.36 12.28
CA LEU A 245 2.01 -22.46 12.40
C LEU A 245 2.42 -23.73 11.64
N GLY A 246 3.63 -23.75 11.11
CA GLY A 246 4.11 -24.86 10.29
C GLY A 246 3.96 -24.60 8.78
N GLY A 247 4.48 -25.52 7.99
CA GLY A 247 4.46 -25.43 6.52
C GLY A 247 5.46 -26.37 5.91
N THR A 248 5.60 -26.36 4.58
CA THR A 248 6.54 -27.20 3.82
C THR A 248 7.59 -26.40 3.06
N GLU A 249 7.54 -25.07 3.14
CA GLU A 249 8.42 -24.18 2.38
C GLU A 249 9.79 -24.06 3.08
N LYS A 250 10.86 -24.41 2.34
CA LYS A 250 12.21 -24.56 2.88
C LYS A 250 12.83 -23.29 3.42
N GLU A 251 12.59 -22.14 2.77
CA GLU A 251 13.14 -20.86 3.20
C GLU A 251 12.54 -20.41 4.54
N THR A 252 11.24 -20.66 4.74
CA THR A 252 10.57 -20.39 6.02
C THR A 252 11.11 -21.30 7.11
N HIS A 253 11.27 -22.61 6.84
CA HIS A 253 11.88 -23.55 7.81
C HIS A 253 13.29 -23.12 8.21
N LYS A 254 14.11 -22.74 7.24
CA LYS A 254 15.47 -22.28 7.48
C LYS A 254 15.47 -21.03 8.35
N TYR A 255 14.64 -20.04 8.02
CA TYR A 255 14.52 -18.80 8.79
C TYR A 255 14.09 -19.05 10.24
N VAL A 256 13.05 -19.87 10.46
CA VAL A 256 12.59 -20.21 11.81
C VAL A 256 13.66 -20.98 12.60
N SER A 257 14.36 -21.93 11.95
CA SER A 257 15.48 -22.67 12.57
C SER A 257 16.63 -21.75 12.97
N GLU A 258 16.96 -20.76 12.14
CA GLU A 258 18.00 -19.76 12.46
C GLU A 258 17.58 -18.85 13.63
N LEU A 259 16.30 -18.47 13.73
CA LEU A 259 15.77 -17.69 14.86
C LEU A 259 15.81 -18.46 16.18
N LEU A 260 15.53 -19.77 16.15
CA LEU A 260 15.57 -20.63 17.35
C LEU A 260 17.01 -20.86 17.84
N GLY A 261 17.99 -20.69 16.94
CA GLY A 261 19.38 -20.94 17.24
C GLY A 261 19.72 -22.42 17.27
N LYS A 262 20.88 -22.74 17.87
CA LYS A 262 21.44 -24.09 17.91
C LYS A 262 21.50 -24.56 19.34
N GLU A 263 20.95 -25.76 19.62
CA GLU A 263 21.14 -26.45 20.88
C GLU A 263 22.20 -27.54 20.75
N THR A 264 23.12 -27.64 21.72
CA THR A 264 24.10 -28.72 21.77
C THR A 264 23.51 -29.92 22.47
N ILE A 265 23.17 -30.95 21.72
CA ILE A 265 22.72 -32.23 22.29
C ILE A 265 23.97 -33.09 22.56
N SER A 266 24.10 -33.52 23.80
CA SER A 266 25.09 -34.52 24.19
C SER A 266 24.62 -35.92 23.77
N THR A 267 25.17 -36.48 22.72
CA THR A 267 24.89 -37.86 22.32
C THR A 267 26.05 -38.74 22.80
N THR A 268 25.72 -39.72 23.64
CA THR A 268 26.65 -40.74 24.07
C THR A 268 26.52 -41.97 23.17
N SER A 269 27.50 -42.23 22.33
CA SER A 269 27.54 -43.45 21.53
C SER A 269 28.38 -44.50 22.27
N TYR A 270 27.76 -45.66 22.52
CA TYR A 270 28.48 -46.81 23.09
C TYR A 270 28.95 -47.70 21.94
N ASN A 271 30.24 -47.74 21.71
CA ASN A 271 30.87 -48.74 20.85
C ASN A 271 31.45 -49.84 21.71
N GLN A 272 30.86 -51.04 21.67
CA GLN A 272 31.36 -52.20 22.36
C GLN A 272 32.10 -53.09 21.36
N SER A 273 33.42 -53.06 21.39
CA SER A 273 34.24 -54.02 20.63
C SER A 273 34.78 -55.12 21.57
N LYS A 274 34.47 -56.38 21.23
CA LYS A 274 34.95 -57.53 21.93
C LYS A 274 36.16 -58.09 21.21
N GLY A 275 37.35 -57.79 21.74
CA GLY A 275 38.58 -58.36 21.21
C GLY A 275 38.73 -59.84 21.60
N ARG A 276 39.45 -60.62 20.83
CA ARG A 276 39.76 -62.04 21.07
C ARG A 276 40.42 -62.33 22.45
N SER A 277 40.93 -61.28 23.12
CA SER A 277 41.61 -61.33 24.43
C SER A 277 40.74 -60.83 25.59
N GLY A 278 39.44 -60.63 25.45
CA GLY A 278 38.54 -60.24 26.54
C GLY A 278 38.63 -58.79 27.03
N SER A 279 39.33 -57.88 26.29
CA SER A 279 39.37 -56.47 26.63
C SER A 279 38.13 -55.72 26.15
N TYR A 280 37.54 -54.90 27.02
CA TYR A 280 36.43 -53.97 26.71
C TYR A 280 36.97 -52.55 26.62
N SER A 281 36.70 -51.87 25.52
CA SER A 281 36.92 -50.42 25.43
C SER A 281 35.57 -49.71 25.29
N ILE A 282 35.32 -48.73 26.13
CA ILE A 282 34.16 -47.86 26.03
C ILE A 282 34.68 -46.51 25.57
N ASN A 283 34.32 -46.12 24.36
CA ASN A 283 34.61 -44.76 23.86
C ASN A 283 33.40 -43.88 24.11
N HIS A 284 33.57 -42.84 24.89
CA HIS A 284 32.61 -41.75 25.01
C HIS A 284 32.96 -40.69 23.99
N GLN A 285 32.12 -40.53 22.96
CA GLN A 285 32.24 -39.44 22.01
C GLN A 285 31.10 -38.47 22.25
N GLN A 286 31.40 -37.27 22.75
CA GLN A 286 30.50 -36.15 22.78
C GLN A 286 30.53 -35.48 21.40
N SER A 287 29.46 -35.54 20.69
CA SER A 287 29.29 -34.77 19.46
C SER A 287 28.14 -33.79 19.64
N GLY A 288 28.39 -32.50 19.42
CA GLY A 288 27.33 -31.52 19.26
C GLY A 288 26.62 -31.77 17.93
N ARG A 289 25.28 -31.97 17.97
CA ARG A 289 24.47 -32.02 16.79
C ARG A 289 23.56 -30.80 16.80
N ASP A 290 23.56 -30.03 15.71
CA ASP A 290 22.58 -28.98 15.49
C ASP A 290 21.21 -29.65 15.40
N VAL A 291 20.30 -29.31 16.32
CA VAL A 291 18.89 -29.68 16.25
C VAL A 291 18.14 -28.45 15.80
N PRO A 292 17.33 -28.57 14.72
CA PRO A 292 16.47 -27.48 14.26
C PRO A 292 15.37 -27.20 15.26
#